data_3c6d8cd5af4952012c867a9b0fccd129
#
_entry.id   3c6d8cd5af4952012c867a9b0fccd129
#
_cell.length_a   1.000
_cell.length_b   1.000
_cell.length_c   1.000
_cell.angle_alpha   90.00
_cell.angle_beta   90.00
_cell.angle_gamma   90.00
#
_symmetry.space_group_name_H-M   'P 1'
#
loop_
_entity.id
_entity.type
_entity.pdbx_description
1 polymer ?
#
loop_
_entity_poly.entity_id
_entity_poly.type
_entity_poly.pdbx_seq_one_letter_code
_entity_poly.pdbx_strand_id
1 'polypeptide(L)'
;AKSFEYPEDWRVKKEASKDVGDRPDLDSLGPFRWQPTAASPWSLKDADGKVHSLANYEGKPVVVIFYLGFGCLHCAEQLHKFAPMTEEFRKAGIEVIAVSSDDEAGLKQSIEDYDKGKMPFPLVSNSDRSVFKQYRCYDDFEKSTLHGTFIIDGKGRVRWQDISYEPFMDPGFVLKEAKRLIAQ
;
A
#
# COMPACT_ATOMS: atom_id res chain seq x y z
N ALA A 1 1.20 23.71 -36.43
CA ALA A 1 0.46 23.10 -35.33
C ALA A 1 -0.67 24.06 -34.98
N LYS A 2 -1.94 23.64 -35.12
CA LYS A 2 -3.07 24.45 -34.61
C LYS A 2 -3.02 24.41 -33.09
N SER A 3 -2.82 25.55 -32.46
CA SER A 3 -2.97 25.67 -31.02
C SER A 3 -4.42 25.33 -30.67
N PHE A 4 -4.60 24.48 -29.66
CA PHE A 4 -5.92 24.19 -29.14
C PHE A 4 -6.39 25.42 -28.35
N GLU A 5 -7.37 26.13 -28.88
CA GLU A 5 -7.98 27.24 -28.17
C GLU A 5 -9.21 26.73 -27.44
N TYR A 6 -9.21 26.91 -26.12
CA TYR A 6 -10.39 26.63 -25.31
C TYR A 6 -11.48 27.66 -25.65
N PRO A 7 -12.74 27.26 -25.76
CA PRO A 7 -13.83 28.22 -25.89
C PRO A 7 -13.77 29.25 -24.76
N GLU A 8 -13.92 30.52 -25.09
CA GLU A 8 -13.85 31.62 -24.10
C GLU A 8 -14.81 31.44 -22.91
N ASP A 9 -15.87 30.69 -23.09
CA ASP A 9 -16.91 30.44 -22.09
C ASP A 9 -16.64 29.30 -21.13
N TRP A 10 -15.55 28.54 -21.29
CA TRP A 10 -15.30 27.38 -20.41
C TRP A 10 -15.08 27.77 -18.93
N ARG A 11 -14.64 29.02 -18.67
CA ARG A 11 -14.42 29.56 -17.33
C ARG A 11 -15.62 30.28 -16.76
N VAL A 12 -16.60 30.58 -17.60
CA VAL A 12 -17.82 31.25 -17.15
C VAL A 12 -18.67 30.22 -16.46
N LYS A 13 -18.92 30.37 -15.16
CA LYS A 13 -19.91 29.56 -14.46
C LYS A 13 -21.24 29.77 -15.18
N LYS A 14 -21.69 28.78 -15.93
CA LYS A 14 -23.05 28.77 -16.43
C LYS A 14 -23.98 28.90 -15.22
N GLU A 15 -24.91 29.85 -15.27
CA GLU A 15 -25.96 29.90 -14.27
C GLU A 15 -26.54 28.50 -14.13
N ALA A 16 -26.63 28.02 -12.89
CA ALA A 16 -27.19 26.71 -12.65
C ALA A 16 -28.54 26.61 -13.33
N SER A 17 -28.73 25.60 -14.16
CA SER A 17 -30.01 25.34 -14.79
C SER A 17 -31.09 25.32 -13.70
N LYS A 18 -32.17 26.14 -13.89
CA LYS A 18 -33.27 26.20 -12.93
C LYS A 18 -34.03 24.88 -12.83
N ASP A 19 -33.92 24.04 -13.84
CA ASP A 19 -34.48 22.69 -13.83
C ASP A 19 -33.34 21.71 -13.54
N VAL A 20 -33.30 21.29 -12.30
CA VAL A 20 -32.31 20.31 -11.85
C VAL A 20 -32.88 18.90 -11.82
N GLY A 21 -34.15 18.70 -12.20
CA GLY A 21 -34.84 17.42 -12.09
C GLY A 21 -34.83 16.85 -10.67
N ASP A 22 -35.37 15.67 -10.49
CA ASP A 22 -35.20 14.89 -9.26
C ASP A 22 -33.75 14.49 -9.14
N ARG A 23 -33.03 15.14 -8.23
CA ARG A 23 -31.66 14.75 -7.92
C ARG A 23 -31.70 13.46 -7.11
N PRO A 24 -30.95 12.44 -7.50
CA PRO A 24 -30.75 11.29 -6.64
C PRO A 24 -30.23 11.74 -5.29
N ASP A 25 -30.59 11.06 -4.23
CA ASP A 25 -30.10 11.33 -2.89
C ASP A 25 -28.57 11.38 -2.92
N LEU A 26 -27.97 12.38 -2.29
CA LEU A 26 -26.51 12.56 -2.21
C LEU A 26 -25.81 11.31 -1.68
N ASP A 27 -26.47 10.52 -0.84
CA ASP A 27 -26.00 9.24 -0.37
C ASP A 27 -25.98 8.15 -1.46
N SER A 28 -26.72 8.35 -2.56
CA SER A 28 -26.73 7.47 -3.73
C SER A 28 -25.76 7.90 -4.83
N LEU A 29 -25.27 9.14 -4.79
CA LEU A 29 -24.38 9.75 -5.79
C LEU A 29 -22.93 9.75 -5.41
N GLY A 30 -22.54 9.14 -4.32
CA GLY A 30 -21.14 9.13 -3.92
C GLY A 30 -20.28 8.35 -4.90
N PRO A 31 -18.95 8.63 -4.93
CA PRO A 31 -18.04 7.56 -5.19
C PRO A 31 -18.49 6.46 -4.25
N PHE A 32 -18.78 5.30 -4.80
CA PHE A 32 -19.27 4.15 -4.03
C PHE A 32 -18.60 4.18 -2.67
N ARG A 33 -19.37 4.26 -1.58
CA ARG A 33 -18.76 4.26 -0.24
C ARG A 33 -17.79 3.10 -0.24
N TRP A 34 -16.50 3.42 -0.23
CA TRP A 34 -15.49 2.40 -0.28
C TRP A 34 -15.71 1.48 0.91
N GLN A 35 -16.21 0.29 0.63
CA GLN A 35 -16.43 -0.71 1.66
C GLN A 35 -15.09 -1.45 1.84
N PRO A 36 -14.58 -1.54 3.06
CA PRO A 36 -13.40 -2.31 3.32
C PRO A 36 -13.55 -3.74 2.80
N THR A 37 -12.74 -4.12 1.83
CA THR A 37 -12.75 -5.47 1.24
C THR A 37 -11.83 -6.39 2.04
N ALA A 38 -12.13 -7.69 2.04
CA ALA A 38 -11.21 -8.68 2.60
C ALA A 38 -9.88 -8.63 1.85
N ALA A 39 -8.79 -8.58 2.60
CA ALA A 39 -7.44 -8.70 2.04
C ALA A 39 -7.25 -10.13 1.50
N SER A 40 -6.62 -10.26 0.33
CA SER A 40 -6.30 -11.56 -0.24
C SER A 40 -5.34 -12.33 0.66
N PRO A 41 -5.59 -13.62 0.97
CA PRO A 41 -4.70 -14.40 1.81
C PRO A 41 -3.38 -14.67 1.10
N TRP A 42 -2.31 -14.72 1.88
CA TRP A 42 -0.97 -15.09 1.39
C TRP A 42 -0.19 -15.83 2.48
N SER A 43 0.82 -16.59 2.02
CA SER A 43 1.77 -17.30 2.87
C SER A 43 3.13 -17.27 2.15
N LEU A 44 4.11 -16.58 2.72
CA LEU A 44 5.41 -16.27 2.11
C LEU A 44 6.53 -16.57 3.10
N LYS A 45 7.75 -16.80 2.59
CA LYS A 45 8.92 -17.07 3.41
C LYS A 45 9.82 -15.86 3.53
N ASP A 46 10.43 -15.68 4.70
CA ASP A 46 11.54 -14.76 4.87
C ASP A 46 12.89 -15.36 4.42
N ALA A 47 13.97 -14.60 4.59
CA ALA A 47 15.32 -14.99 4.19
C ALA A 47 15.85 -16.23 4.94
N ASP A 48 15.30 -16.57 6.08
CA ASP A 48 15.65 -17.74 6.90
C ASP A 48 14.73 -18.93 6.64
N GLY A 49 13.79 -18.81 5.70
CA GLY A 49 12.81 -19.84 5.36
C GLY A 49 11.62 -19.92 6.32
N LYS A 50 11.52 -19.00 7.28
CA LYS A 50 10.36 -18.92 8.19
C LYS A 50 9.13 -18.45 7.42
N VAL A 51 8.02 -19.11 7.61
CA VAL A 51 6.75 -18.80 6.95
C VAL A 51 6.03 -17.71 7.71
N HIS A 52 5.63 -16.67 6.98
CA HIS A 52 4.73 -15.61 7.41
C HIS A 52 3.46 -15.68 6.56
N SER A 53 2.32 -15.46 7.19
CA SER A 53 1.03 -15.45 6.48
C SER A 53 0.15 -14.31 6.99
N LEU A 54 -0.80 -13.88 6.18
CA LEU A 54 -1.78 -12.88 6.62
C LEU A 54 -2.54 -13.34 7.86
N ALA A 55 -2.80 -14.66 8.00
CA ALA A 55 -3.47 -15.25 9.15
C ALA A 55 -2.70 -15.05 10.48
N ASN A 56 -1.37 -14.84 10.45
CA ASN A 56 -0.59 -14.54 11.65
C ASN A 56 -0.95 -13.18 12.27
N TYR A 57 -1.65 -12.34 11.52
CA TYR A 57 -2.08 -11.00 11.94
C TYR A 57 -3.59 -10.94 12.27
N GLU A 58 -4.26 -12.09 12.39
CA GLU A 58 -5.64 -12.12 12.84
C GLU A 58 -5.77 -11.49 14.24
N GLY A 59 -6.73 -10.57 14.40
CA GLY A 59 -6.90 -9.78 15.62
C GLY A 59 -5.93 -8.60 15.76
N LYS A 60 -4.92 -8.46 14.85
CA LYS A 60 -3.93 -7.39 14.90
C LYS A 60 -3.89 -6.65 13.56
N PRO A 61 -3.96 -5.33 13.58
CA PRO A 61 -3.72 -4.55 12.36
C PRO A 61 -2.30 -4.71 11.87
N VAL A 62 -2.14 -4.70 10.55
CA VAL A 62 -0.82 -4.80 9.90
C VAL A 62 -0.69 -3.82 8.75
N VAL A 63 0.47 -3.18 8.66
CA VAL A 63 0.91 -2.45 7.47
C VAL A 63 1.71 -3.40 6.59
N VAL A 64 1.24 -3.60 5.36
CA VAL A 64 1.91 -4.44 4.36
C VAL A 64 2.51 -3.53 3.29
N ILE A 65 3.82 -3.61 3.10
CA ILE A 65 4.57 -2.83 2.12
C ILE A 65 5.00 -3.76 1.00
N PHE A 66 4.62 -3.47 -0.24
CA PHE A 66 5.11 -4.14 -1.44
C PHE A 66 6.23 -3.30 -2.05
N TYR A 67 7.41 -3.89 -2.22
CA TYR A 67 8.56 -3.21 -2.79
C TYR A 67 9.28 -4.07 -3.83
N LEU A 68 10.00 -3.43 -4.75
CA LEU A 68 10.54 -4.09 -5.95
C LEU A 68 11.76 -4.97 -5.67
N GLY A 69 12.40 -4.80 -4.52
CA GLY A 69 13.51 -5.66 -4.11
C GLY A 69 14.86 -4.97 -4.05
N PHE A 70 15.92 -5.80 -3.93
CA PHE A 70 17.31 -5.37 -3.87
C PHE A 70 17.72 -4.61 -5.14
N GLY A 71 18.52 -3.56 -4.96
CA GLY A 71 18.96 -2.70 -6.08
C GLY A 71 17.99 -1.57 -6.46
N CYS A 72 16.80 -1.53 -5.88
CA CYS A 72 15.87 -0.43 -6.01
C CYS A 72 16.16 0.63 -4.93
N LEU A 73 16.81 1.74 -5.29
CA LEU A 73 17.19 2.79 -4.33
C LEU A 73 16.00 3.40 -3.59
N HIS A 74 14.89 3.67 -4.29
CA HIS A 74 13.67 4.20 -3.68
C HIS A 74 13.03 3.22 -2.71
N CYS A 75 13.13 1.90 -2.98
CA CYS A 75 12.67 0.87 -2.05
C CYS A 75 13.48 0.86 -0.76
N ALA A 76 14.81 0.92 -0.88
CA ALA A 76 15.70 1.00 0.26
C ALA A 76 15.38 2.25 1.11
N GLU A 77 15.18 3.40 0.46
CA GLU A 77 14.80 4.63 1.15
C GLU A 77 13.46 4.49 1.89
N GLN A 78 12.44 3.86 1.27
CA GLN A 78 11.16 3.58 1.92
C GLN A 78 11.36 2.74 3.19
N LEU A 79 12.06 1.60 3.08
CA LEU A 79 12.32 0.72 4.21
C LEU A 79 13.09 1.44 5.32
N HIS A 80 14.09 2.27 4.96
CA HIS A 80 14.86 3.09 5.91
C HIS A 80 13.99 4.15 6.61
N LYS A 81 12.94 4.67 5.98
CA LYS A 81 12.00 5.59 6.62
C LYS A 81 11.03 4.88 7.56
N PHE A 82 10.58 3.68 7.21
CA PHE A 82 9.67 2.91 8.04
C PHE A 82 10.36 2.26 9.25
N ALA A 83 11.59 1.81 9.09
CA ALA A 83 12.31 1.06 10.10
C ALA A 83 12.44 1.79 11.46
N PRO A 84 12.85 3.08 11.53
CA PRO A 84 12.92 3.80 12.81
C PRO A 84 11.57 3.93 13.52
N MET A 85 10.47 3.90 12.76
CA MET A 85 9.13 4.05 13.29
C MET A 85 8.47 2.73 13.72
N THR A 86 9.13 1.59 13.52
CA THR A 86 8.57 0.26 13.82
C THR A 86 8.10 0.14 15.27
N GLU A 87 8.86 0.70 16.22
CA GLU A 87 8.48 0.68 17.63
C GLU A 87 7.24 1.54 17.92
N GLU A 88 7.03 2.62 17.18
CA GLU A 88 5.82 3.45 17.30
C GLU A 88 4.58 2.73 16.74
N PHE A 89 4.73 2.01 15.62
CA PHE A 89 3.69 1.14 15.11
C PHE A 89 3.35 0.05 16.13
N ARG A 90 4.35 -0.63 16.69
CA ARG A 90 4.16 -1.70 17.67
C ARG A 90 3.49 -1.20 18.94
N LYS A 91 3.88 -0.02 19.47
CA LYS A 91 3.22 0.62 20.62
C LYS A 91 1.74 0.95 20.34
N ALA A 92 1.39 1.17 19.07
CA ALA A 92 0.00 1.36 18.64
C ALA A 92 -0.75 0.04 18.39
N GLY A 93 -0.10 -1.12 18.62
CA GLY A 93 -0.67 -2.43 18.35
C GLY A 93 -0.71 -2.79 16.86
N ILE A 94 0.11 -2.13 16.03
CA ILE A 94 0.17 -2.30 14.58
C ILE A 94 1.48 -2.98 14.20
N GLU A 95 1.39 -4.08 13.47
CA GLU A 95 2.57 -4.75 12.91
C GLU A 95 2.95 -4.17 11.55
N VAL A 96 4.21 -4.37 11.14
CA VAL A 96 4.71 -3.98 9.82
C VAL A 96 5.37 -5.20 9.18
N ILE A 97 5.12 -5.42 7.90
CA ILE A 97 5.78 -6.46 7.10
C ILE A 97 6.00 -5.93 5.68
N ALA A 98 7.11 -6.31 5.05
CA ALA A 98 7.37 -5.94 3.67
C ALA A 98 7.49 -7.19 2.77
N VAL A 99 6.85 -7.11 1.59
CA VAL A 99 6.81 -8.15 0.57
C VAL A 99 7.68 -7.71 -0.60
N SER A 100 8.70 -8.50 -0.89
CA SER A 100 9.64 -8.25 -1.99
C SER A 100 9.30 -9.08 -3.22
N SER A 101 9.65 -8.56 -4.40
CA SER A 101 9.69 -9.37 -5.61
C SER A 101 10.98 -10.21 -5.75
N ASP A 102 11.91 -10.09 -4.80
CA ASP A 102 13.13 -10.90 -4.74
C ASP A 102 12.86 -12.33 -4.30
N ASP A 103 13.83 -13.18 -4.59
CA ASP A 103 14.00 -14.48 -3.95
C ASP A 103 14.69 -14.35 -2.56
N GLU A 104 14.97 -15.49 -1.93
CA GLU A 104 15.61 -15.54 -0.61
C GLU A 104 17.02 -14.91 -0.62
N ALA A 105 17.75 -14.98 -1.73
CA ALA A 105 19.09 -14.42 -1.85
C ALA A 105 19.03 -12.89 -1.91
N GLY A 106 18.12 -12.33 -2.69
CA GLY A 106 17.89 -10.88 -2.75
C GLY A 106 17.40 -10.31 -1.42
N LEU A 107 16.55 -11.05 -0.68
CA LEU A 107 16.16 -10.66 0.67
C LEU A 107 17.35 -10.57 1.63
N LYS A 108 18.27 -11.53 1.58
CA LYS A 108 19.49 -11.51 2.41
C LYS A 108 20.33 -10.28 2.10
N GLN A 109 20.53 -9.96 0.83
CA GLN A 109 21.26 -8.76 0.43
C GLN A 109 20.57 -7.48 0.94
N SER A 110 19.25 -7.38 0.82
CA SER A 110 18.49 -6.24 1.34
C SER A 110 18.65 -6.07 2.85
N ILE A 111 18.70 -7.18 3.60
CA ILE A 111 18.89 -7.16 5.05
C ILE A 111 20.34 -6.80 5.42
N GLU A 112 21.33 -7.33 4.69
CA GLU A 112 22.75 -7.05 4.91
C GLU A 112 23.08 -5.57 4.68
N ASP A 113 22.46 -4.94 3.68
CA ASP A 113 22.62 -3.52 3.36
C ASP A 113 21.90 -2.59 4.36
N TYR A 114 20.95 -3.13 5.11
CA TYR A 114 20.33 -2.39 6.20
C TYR A 114 21.25 -2.40 7.44
N ASP A 115 21.09 -1.42 8.33
CA ASP A 115 21.94 -1.20 9.52
C ASP A 115 22.29 -2.50 10.25
N LYS A 116 23.54 -2.97 10.07
CA LYS A 116 24.13 -4.19 10.68
C LYS A 116 23.32 -5.47 10.44
N GLY A 117 22.62 -5.56 9.32
CA GLY A 117 21.87 -6.75 8.97
C GLY A 117 20.62 -7.02 9.83
N LYS A 118 20.07 -5.99 10.48
CA LYS A 118 18.91 -6.13 11.38
C LYS A 118 17.75 -5.26 10.92
N MET A 119 16.89 -5.80 10.08
CA MET A 119 15.62 -5.16 9.76
C MET A 119 14.63 -5.34 10.95
N PRO A 120 13.98 -4.26 11.45
CA PRO A 120 13.11 -4.34 12.62
C PRO A 120 11.74 -4.98 12.36
N PHE A 121 11.41 -5.26 11.09
CA PHE A 121 10.21 -5.98 10.66
C PHE A 121 10.57 -7.04 9.61
N PRO A 122 9.72 -8.08 9.43
CA PRO A 122 9.98 -9.13 8.45
C PRO A 122 10.00 -8.62 7.02
N LEU A 123 10.95 -9.12 6.20
CA LEU A 123 10.94 -9.04 4.75
C LEU A 123 10.63 -10.44 4.21
N VAL A 124 9.64 -10.57 3.33
CA VAL A 124 9.22 -11.87 2.77
C VAL A 124 9.29 -11.87 1.25
N SER A 125 9.62 -13.03 0.68
CA SER A 125 9.80 -13.24 -0.76
C SER A 125 8.48 -13.54 -1.45
N ASN A 126 8.21 -12.87 -2.55
CA ASN A 126 7.19 -13.22 -3.53
C ASN A 126 7.78 -13.17 -4.95
N SER A 127 8.82 -13.94 -5.21
CA SER A 127 9.57 -13.95 -6.48
C SER A 127 8.71 -14.35 -7.67
N ASP A 128 7.66 -15.14 -7.48
CA ASP A 128 6.67 -15.48 -8.51
C ASP A 128 5.64 -14.37 -8.79
N ARG A 129 5.64 -13.31 -7.98
CA ARG A 129 4.75 -12.14 -8.08
C ARG A 129 3.25 -12.46 -7.97
N SER A 130 2.89 -13.64 -7.48
CA SER A 130 1.49 -14.05 -7.34
C SER A 130 0.72 -13.13 -6.39
N VAL A 131 1.31 -12.79 -5.23
CA VAL A 131 0.69 -11.88 -4.24
C VAL A 131 0.70 -10.43 -4.72
N PHE A 132 1.76 -9.99 -5.42
CA PHE A 132 1.74 -8.68 -6.10
C PHE A 132 0.54 -8.52 -7.02
N LYS A 133 0.25 -9.53 -7.85
CA LYS A 133 -0.92 -9.53 -8.75
C LYS A 133 -2.24 -9.54 -7.99
N GLN A 134 -2.35 -10.35 -6.94
CA GLN A 134 -3.55 -10.40 -6.09
C GLN A 134 -3.85 -9.04 -5.44
N TYR A 135 -2.84 -8.31 -5.03
CA TYR A 135 -2.95 -6.98 -4.44
C TYR A 135 -2.93 -5.85 -5.46
N ARG A 136 -2.93 -6.16 -6.76
CA ARG A 136 -2.86 -5.20 -7.88
C ARG A 136 -1.60 -4.33 -7.86
N CYS A 137 -0.56 -4.77 -7.17
CA CYS A 137 0.78 -4.18 -7.21
C CYS A 137 1.58 -4.71 -8.40
N TYR A 138 0.93 -4.85 -9.55
CA TYR A 138 1.51 -5.36 -10.79
C TYR A 138 0.86 -4.68 -11.99
N ASP A 139 1.70 -4.12 -12.86
CA ASP A 139 1.27 -3.55 -14.14
C ASP A 139 1.28 -4.65 -15.20
N ASP A 140 0.09 -5.06 -15.65
CA ASP A 140 -0.05 -6.13 -16.65
C ASP A 140 0.40 -5.67 -18.05
N PHE A 141 0.39 -4.37 -18.32
CA PHE A 141 0.82 -3.80 -19.60
C PHE A 141 2.34 -3.75 -19.68
N GLU A 142 3.00 -3.12 -18.72
CA GLU A 142 4.46 -3.02 -18.61
C GLU A 142 5.10 -4.31 -18.09
N LYS A 143 4.30 -5.26 -17.59
CA LYS A 143 4.74 -6.53 -16.97
C LYS A 143 5.74 -6.33 -15.83
N SER A 144 5.52 -5.28 -15.05
CA SER A 144 6.38 -4.87 -13.94
C SER A 144 5.64 -4.82 -12.61
N THR A 145 6.38 -5.00 -11.52
CA THR A 145 5.86 -4.80 -10.17
C THR A 145 5.71 -3.32 -9.85
N LEU A 146 4.67 -2.97 -9.09
CA LEU A 146 4.42 -1.64 -8.55
C LEU A 146 4.69 -1.65 -7.04
N HIS A 147 4.97 -0.48 -6.49
CA HIS A 147 4.98 -0.30 -5.04
C HIS A 147 3.55 -0.31 -4.50
N GLY A 148 3.38 -0.83 -3.30
CA GLY A 148 2.11 -0.81 -2.59
C GLY A 148 2.30 -0.62 -1.10
N THR A 149 1.42 0.15 -0.48
CA THR A 149 1.35 0.27 0.98
C THR A 149 -0.10 0.11 1.40
N PHE A 150 -0.35 -0.85 2.27
CA PHE A 150 -1.70 -1.23 2.69
C PHE A 150 -1.82 -1.15 4.20
N ILE A 151 -2.95 -0.66 4.70
CA ILE A 151 -3.37 -0.80 6.09
C ILE A 151 -4.46 -1.87 6.12
N ILE A 152 -4.20 -2.98 6.80
CA ILE A 152 -5.15 -4.08 6.97
C ILE A 152 -5.53 -4.13 8.45
N ASP A 153 -6.84 -4.15 8.75
CA ASP A 153 -7.33 -4.21 10.13
C ASP A 153 -7.27 -5.63 10.71
N GLY A 154 -7.48 -5.75 12.02
CA GLY A 154 -7.47 -7.04 12.71
C GLY A 154 -8.56 -8.03 12.26
N LYS A 155 -9.52 -7.60 11.43
CA LYS A 155 -10.52 -8.46 10.79
C LYS A 155 -10.08 -8.88 9.37
N GLY A 156 -8.85 -8.58 8.97
CA GLY A 156 -8.32 -8.90 7.65
C GLY A 156 -8.90 -8.06 6.52
N ARG A 157 -9.37 -6.84 6.80
CA ARG A 157 -9.94 -5.96 5.78
C ARG A 157 -8.97 -4.85 5.42
N VAL A 158 -8.80 -4.59 4.12
CA VAL A 158 -8.05 -3.44 3.63
C VAL A 158 -8.80 -2.17 3.99
N ARG A 159 -8.18 -1.30 4.78
CA ARG A 159 -8.76 -0.03 5.25
C ARG A 159 -8.20 1.18 4.51
N TRP A 160 -7.02 1.08 4.00
CA TRP A 160 -6.36 2.09 3.20
C TRP A 160 -5.32 1.43 2.31
N GLN A 161 -5.07 2.01 1.14
CA GLN A 161 -4.03 1.55 0.23
C GLN A 161 -3.50 2.70 -0.63
N ASP A 162 -2.23 2.61 -0.95
CA ASP A 162 -1.56 3.35 -2.01
C ASP A 162 -0.86 2.35 -2.94
N ILE A 163 -1.07 2.47 -4.23
CA ILE A 163 -0.41 1.65 -5.27
C ILE A 163 0.11 2.60 -6.33
N SER A 164 1.42 2.60 -6.56
CA SER A 164 2.07 3.57 -7.43
C SER A 164 3.39 3.05 -8.00
N TYR A 165 3.90 3.69 -9.04
CA TYR A 165 5.27 3.49 -9.50
C TYR A 165 6.31 3.95 -8.46
N GLU A 166 5.97 4.97 -7.67
CA GLU A 166 6.82 5.47 -6.60
C GLU A 166 6.37 4.91 -5.25
N PRO A 167 7.29 4.59 -4.34
CA PRO A 167 6.93 4.10 -3.02
C PRO A 167 6.35 5.20 -2.14
N PHE A 168 5.40 4.86 -1.28
CA PHE A 168 4.84 5.79 -0.30
C PHE A 168 5.85 6.10 0.80
N MET A 169 6.26 7.35 0.93
CA MET A 169 7.43 7.77 1.71
C MET A 169 7.12 8.40 3.07
N ASP A 170 5.85 8.44 3.50
CA ASP A 170 5.45 9.05 4.77
C ASP A 170 4.90 8.02 5.78
N PRO A 171 5.78 7.35 6.56
CA PRO A 171 5.34 6.41 7.59
C PRO A 171 4.57 7.08 8.73
N GLY A 172 4.78 8.38 8.98
CA GLY A 172 4.05 9.14 9.98
C GLY A 172 2.58 9.29 9.60
N PHE A 173 2.31 9.59 8.33
CA PHE A 173 0.95 9.59 7.80
C PHE A 173 0.31 8.20 7.93
N VAL A 174 1.02 7.13 7.53
CA VAL A 174 0.50 5.76 7.60
C VAL A 174 0.15 5.37 9.03
N LEU A 175 1.00 5.71 10.00
CA LEU A 175 0.73 5.46 11.43
C LEU A 175 -0.50 6.23 11.93
N LYS A 176 -0.60 7.51 11.59
CA LYS A 176 -1.75 8.36 11.97
C LYS A 176 -3.04 7.81 11.38
N GLU A 177 -3.02 7.47 10.10
CA GLU A 177 -4.19 6.96 9.39
C GLU A 177 -4.60 5.57 9.91
N ALA A 178 -3.62 4.68 10.16
CA ALA A 178 -3.89 3.38 10.75
C ALA A 178 -4.58 3.50 12.12
N LYS A 179 -4.08 4.36 13.01
CA LYS A 179 -4.72 4.64 14.31
C LYS A 179 -6.17 5.11 14.14
N ARG A 180 -6.42 6.03 13.19
CA ARG A 180 -7.75 6.56 12.91
C ARG A 180 -8.72 5.49 12.43
N LEU A 181 -8.25 4.60 11.54
CA LEU A 181 -9.09 3.58 10.91
C LEU A 181 -9.35 2.37 11.80
N ILE A 182 -8.43 2.08 12.72
CA ILE A 182 -8.55 0.95 13.65
C ILE A 182 -9.48 1.28 14.80
N ALA A 183 -9.57 2.55 15.20
CA ALA A 183 -10.47 3.02 16.27
C ALA A 183 -11.97 3.02 15.88
N GLN A 184 -12.29 2.69 14.62
CA GLN A 184 -13.65 2.56 14.07
C GLN A 184 -14.07 1.09 13.95
#